data_d77d32d330c99feb00ec76a1bece0c5f
#
_entry.id   d77d32d330c99feb00ec76a1bece0c5f
#
_cell.length_a   1.000
_cell.length_b   1.000
_cell.length_c   1.000
_cell.angle_alpha   90.00
_cell.angle_beta   90.00
_cell.angle_gamma   90.00
#
_symmetry.space_group_name_H-M   'P 1'
#
loop_
_entity.id
_entity.type
_entity.pdbx_description
1 polymer ?
#
loop_
_entity_poly.entity_id
_entity_poly.type
_entity_poly.pdbx_seq_one_letter_code
_entity_poly.pdbx_strand_id
1 'polypeptide(L)'
;MKTRYLTLDDLENFREDIIQACRDNPQITDYQGYLKLDNEDEIIQACANYIDADDSLVEGIFDNKEDYLFGFIVYDNIRLTDDGNSAELHLCTSKDIWGTDFITIYKGILNHTLFDVLYALVPAKCRTTIAFMKKLRFKKTGYIPKSIPYVTVKNEVKMFDQLIYVWEKNA
;
A
#
# COMPACT_ATOMS: atom_id res chain seq x y z
N MET A 1 10.23 -3.11 15.52
CA MET A 1 10.29 -2.61 14.14
C MET A 1 10.34 -1.11 14.16
N LYS A 2 10.95 -0.51 13.13
CA LYS A 2 11.05 0.93 12.95
C LYS A 2 10.38 1.32 11.63
N THR A 3 9.92 2.55 11.54
CA THR A 3 9.44 3.13 10.29
C THR A 3 10.14 4.45 10.02
N ARG A 4 10.43 4.73 8.75
CA ARG A 4 10.91 6.01 8.26
C ARG A 4 10.58 6.18 6.79
N TYR A 5 10.61 7.40 6.30
CA TYR A 5 10.45 7.65 4.88
C TYR A 5 11.62 7.09 4.08
N LEU A 6 11.30 6.48 2.94
CA LEU A 6 12.28 6.00 1.98
C LEU A 6 12.83 7.15 1.15
N THR A 7 14.08 7.01 0.76
CA THR A 7 14.79 7.88 -0.19
C THR A 7 15.14 7.10 -1.45
N LEU A 8 15.61 7.77 -2.49
CA LEU A 8 16.08 7.09 -3.71
C LEU A 8 17.26 6.14 -3.42
N ASP A 9 18.14 6.50 -2.49
CA ASP A 9 19.26 5.64 -2.10
C ASP A 9 18.78 4.33 -1.45
N ASP A 10 17.64 4.34 -0.77
CA ASP A 10 17.06 3.14 -0.18
C ASP A 10 16.59 2.13 -1.23
N LEU A 11 16.23 2.58 -2.44
CA LEU A 11 15.81 1.68 -3.52
C LEU A 11 16.95 0.77 -3.97
N GLU A 12 18.18 1.24 -3.94
CA GLU A 12 19.36 0.41 -4.25
C GLU A 12 19.74 -0.46 -3.05
N ASN A 13 19.74 0.10 -1.84
CA ASN A 13 20.15 -0.60 -0.63
C ASN A 13 19.20 -1.75 -0.25
N PHE A 14 17.89 -1.62 -0.52
CA PHE A 14 16.83 -2.59 -0.20
C PHE A 14 16.13 -3.13 -1.43
N ARG A 15 16.81 -3.15 -2.58
CA ARG A 15 16.24 -3.55 -3.87
C ARG A 15 15.52 -4.89 -3.81
N GLU A 16 16.19 -5.92 -3.30
CA GLU A 16 15.67 -7.28 -3.21
C GLU A 16 14.42 -7.36 -2.30
N ASP A 17 14.45 -6.64 -1.17
CA ASP A 17 13.36 -6.61 -0.20
C ASP A 17 12.11 -5.94 -0.79
N ILE A 18 12.30 -4.84 -1.53
CA ILE A 18 11.22 -4.12 -2.24
C ILE A 18 10.58 -5.03 -3.28
N ILE A 19 11.39 -5.68 -4.11
CA ILE A 19 10.92 -6.61 -5.15
C ILE A 19 10.15 -7.77 -4.51
N GLN A 20 10.67 -8.34 -3.42
CA GLN A 20 10.01 -9.43 -2.71
C GLN A 20 8.68 -8.99 -2.11
N ALA A 21 8.62 -7.81 -1.49
CA ALA A 21 7.38 -7.25 -0.95
C ALA A 21 6.33 -7.07 -2.05
N CYS A 22 6.70 -6.56 -3.22
CA CYS A 22 5.79 -6.44 -4.37
C CYS A 22 5.31 -7.81 -4.88
N ARG A 23 6.18 -8.79 -5.01
CA ARG A 23 5.83 -10.16 -5.43
C ARG A 23 4.91 -10.88 -4.44
N ASP A 24 5.05 -10.59 -3.15
CA ASP A 24 4.16 -11.12 -2.11
C ASP A 24 2.76 -10.49 -2.12
N ASN A 25 2.61 -9.34 -2.79
CA ASN A 25 1.35 -8.62 -2.91
C ASN A 25 0.88 -8.48 -4.39
N PRO A 26 0.72 -9.58 -5.13
CA PRO A 26 0.35 -9.52 -6.56
C PRO A 26 -0.95 -8.76 -6.81
N GLN A 27 -1.80 -8.60 -5.80
CA GLN A 27 -3.05 -7.87 -5.89
C GLN A 27 -2.86 -6.38 -6.21
N ILE A 28 -1.76 -5.77 -5.73
CA ILE A 28 -1.44 -4.36 -6.01
C ILE A 28 -1.03 -4.20 -7.46
N THR A 29 -0.39 -5.21 -8.02
CA THR A 29 0.19 -5.20 -9.35
C THR A 29 -0.75 -5.76 -10.40
N ASP A 30 -1.39 -6.90 -10.14
CA ASP A 30 -2.30 -7.56 -11.08
C ASP A 30 -3.62 -6.80 -11.28
N TYR A 31 -4.12 -6.15 -10.21
CA TYR A 31 -5.42 -5.46 -10.28
C TYR A 31 -5.31 -4.03 -10.77
N GLN A 32 -4.17 -3.40 -10.65
CA GLN A 32 -3.98 -2.03 -11.13
C GLN A 32 -3.36 -1.97 -12.52
N GLY A 33 -2.83 -3.09 -13.03
CA GLY A 33 -2.24 -3.15 -14.36
C GLY A 33 -0.94 -2.35 -14.52
N TYR A 34 -0.35 -1.88 -13.39
CA TYR A 34 0.74 -0.91 -13.40
C TYR A 34 2.12 -1.54 -13.38
N LEU A 35 2.26 -2.78 -12.92
CA LEU A 35 3.58 -3.39 -12.80
C LEU A 35 3.57 -4.82 -13.35
N LYS A 36 4.53 -5.11 -14.20
CA LYS A 36 4.89 -6.49 -14.53
C LYS A 36 5.82 -7.00 -13.44
N LEU A 37 5.34 -7.91 -12.60
CA LEU A 37 6.10 -8.49 -11.48
C LEU A 37 7.34 -9.29 -11.91
N ASP A 38 7.47 -9.61 -13.17
CA ASP A 38 8.63 -10.24 -13.79
C ASP A 38 9.72 -9.22 -14.21
N ASN A 39 9.39 -7.93 -14.24
CA ASN A 39 10.33 -6.86 -14.54
C ASN A 39 10.71 -6.08 -13.28
N GLU A 40 11.87 -6.42 -12.71
CA GLU A 40 12.38 -5.82 -11.48
C GLU A 40 12.65 -4.32 -11.62
N ASP A 41 13.14 -3.90 -12.77
CA ASP A 41 13.43 -2.48 -13.02
C ASP A 41 12.15 -1.65 -13.08
N GLU A 42 11.06 -2.19 -13.63
CA GLU A 42 9.75 -1.52 -13.60
C GLU A 42 9.21 -1.39 -12.16
N ILE A 43 9.45 -2.38 -11.30
CA ILE A 43 9.06 -2.31 -9.88
C ILE A 43 9.81 -1.17 -9.17
N ILE A 44 11.14 -1.14 -9.32
CA ILE A 44 11.97 -0.11 -8.69
C ILE A 44 11.64 1.29 -9.25
N GLN A 45 11.47 1.41 -10.57
CA GLN A 45 11.08 2.68 -11.19
C GLN A 45 9.73 3.19 -10.69
N ALA A 46 8.76 2.31 -10.46
CA ALA A 46 7.46 2.70 -9.90
C ALA A 46 7.61 3.23 -8.47
N CYS A 47 8.46 2.59 -7.64
CA CYS A 47 8.76 3.09 -6.30
C CYS A 47 9.48 4.45 -6.36
N ALA A 48 10.44 4.63 -7.28
CA ALA A 48 11.12 5.90 -7.48
C ALA A 48 10.13 7.02 -7.86
N ASN A 49 9.18 6.73 -8.75
CA ASN A 49 8.18 7.71 -9.15
C ASN A 49 7.32 8.19 -7.97
N TYR A 50 6.98 7.31 -7.01
CA TYR A 50 6.27 7.71 -5.80
C TYR A 50 7.15 8.52 -4.84
N ILE A 51 8.46 8.23 -4.74
CA ILE A 51 9.36 8.98 -3.88
C ILE A 51 9.59 10.39 -4.43
N ASP A 52 9.64 10.55 -5.76
CA ASP A 52 9.89 11.82 -6.44
C ASP A 52 8.62 12.67 -6.65
N ALA A 53 7.44 12.13 -6.42
CA ALA A 53 6.19 12.87 -6.62
C ALA A 53 5.92 13.83 -5.46
N ASP A 54 5.50 15.06 -5.78
CA ASP A 54 5.22 16.12 -4.80
C ASP A 54 4.01 15.82 -3.89
N ASP A 55 3.10 14.94 -4.34
CA ASP A 55 1.86 14.59 -3.66
C ASP A 55 1.86 13.16 -3.14
N SER A 56 3.03 12.56 -2.95
CA SER A 56 3.16 11.24 -2.34
C SER A 56 4.29 11.16 -1.32
N LEU A 57 4.19 10.18 -0.42
CA LEU A 57 5.23 9.80 0.55
C LEU A 57 5.32 8.29 0.60
N VAL A 58 6.54 7.77 0.72
CA VAL A 58 6.77 6.33 0.89
C VAL A 58 7.43 6.07 2.24
N GLU A 59 6.75 5.32 3.11
CA GLU A 59 7.22 4.96 4.45
C GLU A 59 7.63 3.50 4.47
N GLY A 60 8.91 3.22 4.73
CA GLY A 60 9.47 1.87 4.87
C GLY A 60 9.24 1.30 6.26
N ILE A 61 9.04 -0.02 6.33
CA ILE A 61 8.90 -0.80 7.57
C ILE A 61 10.13 -1.70 7.70
N PHE A 62 10.98 -1.38 8.67
CA PHE A 62 12.28 -2.03 8.86
C PHE A 62 12.29 -2.93 10.10
N ASP A 63 13.26 -3.84 10.14
CA ASP A 63 13.67 -4.46 11.39
C ASP A 63 14.28 -3.41 12.35
N ASN A 64 14.61 -3.82 13.59
CA ASN A 64 15.11 -2.87 14.60
C ASN A 64 16.52 -2.32 14.27
N LYS A 65 17.30 -3.02 13.45
CA LYS A 65 18.65 -2.63 13.03
C LYS A 65 18.67 -1.85 11.72
N GLU A 66 17.58 -1.89 10.99
CA GLU A 66 17.44 -1.36 9.62
C GLU A 66 18.33 -2.11 8.59
N ASP A 67 18.60 -3.39 8.87
CA ASP A 67 19.33 -4.29 7.96
C ASP A 67 18.39 -4.96 6.95
N TYR A 68 17.06 -4.93 7.20
CA TYR A 68 16.03 -5.58 6.38
C TYR A 68 14.78 -4.73 6.28
N LEU A 69 14.23 -4.59 5.07
CA LEU A 69 12.98 -3.91 4.78
C LEU A 69 11.86 -4.92 4.59
N PHE A 70 10.92 -4.99 5.53
CA PHE A 70 9.74 -5.86 5.44
C PHE A 70 8.69 -5.39 4.44
N GLY A 71 8.76 -4.15 4.01
CA GLY A 71 7.81 -3.58 3.07
C GLY A 71 7.65 -2.08 3.25
N PHE A 72 6.67 -1.52 2.57
CA PHE A 72 6.45 -0.08 2.55
C PHE A 72 4.98 0.28 2.42
N ILE A 73 4.68 1.50 2.79
CA ILE A 73 3.39 2.16 2.65
C ILE A 73 3.58 3.33 1.69
N VAL A 74 2.71 3.44 0.70
CA VAL A 74 2.61 4.64 -0.12
C VAL A 74 1.40 5.43 0.34
N TYR A 75 1.61 6.67 0.69
CA TYR A 75 0.59 7.70 0.84
C TYR A 75 0.58 8.50 -0.45
N ASP A 76 -0.47 8.36 -1.22
CA ASP A 76 -0.61 8.96 -2.55
C ASP A 76 -1.77 9.96 -2.58
N ASN A 77 -1.81 10.84 -3.58
CA ASN A 77 -2.85 11.86 -3.70
C ASN A 77 -2.99 12.70 -2.41
N ILE A 78 -1.86 13.10 -1.84
CA ILE A 78 -1.82 13.86 -0.58
C ILE A 78 -2.50 15.20 -0.77
N ARG A 79 -3.42 15.52 0.14
CA ARG A 79 -4.07 16.83 0.21
C ARG A 79 -3.85 17.41 1.59
N LEU A 80 -3.21 18.58 1.62
CA LEU A 80 -3.00 19.37 2.83
C LEU A 80 -3.96 20.55 2.80
N THR A 81 -4.84 20.62 3.77
CA THR A 81 -5.84 21.70 3.89
C THR A 81 -5.93 22.19 5.32
N ASP A 82 -6.51 23.37 5.52
CA ASP A 82 -6.74 23.93 6.86
C ASP A 82 -7.73 23.09 7.68
N ASP A 83 -8.60 22.31 6.99
CA ASP A 83 -9.61 21.45 7.60
C ASP A 83 -9.10 20.03 7.91
N GLY A 84 -7.87 19.71 7.51
CA GLY A 84 -7.22 18.42 7.76
C GLY A 84 -6.48 17.85 6.55
N ASN A 85 -5.62 16.88 6.84
CA ASN A 85 -4.75 16.24 5.86
C ASN A 85 -5.32 14.87 5.46
N SER A 86 -5.30 14.56 4.16
CA SER A 86 -5.76 13.26 3.66
C SER A 86 -4.82 12.66 2.62
N ALA A 87 -4.84 11.33 2.51
CA ALA A 87 -4.10 10.60 1.48
C ALA A 87 -4.79 9.28 1.10
N GLU A 88 -4.49 8.79 -0.08
CA GLU A 88 -4.76 7.41 -0.49
C GLU A 88 -3.67 6.49 0.07
N LEU A 89 -4.07 5.35 0.62
CA LEU A 89 -3.18 4.39 1.26
C LEU A 89 -2.99 3.16 0.39
N HIS A 90 -1.73 2.88 0.03
CA HIS A 90 -1.33 1.62 -0.59
C HIS A 90 -0.35 0.88 0.32
N LEU A 91 -0.53 -0.43 0.46
CA LEU A 91 0.25 -1.28 1.36
C LEU A 91 0.95 -2.36 0.58
N CYS A 92 2.25 -2.46 0.74
CA CYS A 92 3.08 -3.48 0.13
C CYS A 92 4.04 -4.07 1.15
N THR A 93 3.83 -5.31 1.58
CA THR A 93 4.65 -5.93 2.64
C THR A 93 4.95 -7.38 2.34
N SER A 94 6.15 -7.82 2.72
CA SER A 94 6.56 -9.22 2.71
C SER A 94 5.62 -10.08 3.57
N LYS A 95 5.46 -11.34 3.17
CA LYS A 95 4.72 -12.36 3.94
C LYS A 95 5.32 -12.62 5.31
N ASP A 96 6.60 -12.30 5.51
CA ASP A 96 7.33 -12.56 6.75
C ASP A 96 6.74 -11.85 7.97
N ILE A 97 6.05 -10.73 7.76
CA ILE A 97 5.38 -9.99 8.83
C ILE A 97 3.86 -10.19 8.87
N TRP A 98 3.29 -11.05 8.03
CA TRP A 98 1.84 -11.28 8.04
C TRP A 98 1.39 -11.99 9.31
N GLY A 99 0.23 -11.61 9.83
CA GLY A 99 -0.35 -12.17 11.05
C GLY A 99 -0.65 -11.11 12.10
N THR A 100 -0.46 -11.46 13.37
CA THR A 100 -0.80 -10.56 14.50
C THR A 100 0.14 -9.35 14.55
N ASP A 101 1.42 -9.55 14.26
CA ASP A 101 2.43 -8.50 14.30
C ASP A 101 2.15 -7.44 13.23
N PHE A 102 1.74 -7.85 12.04
CA PHE A 102 1.32 -7.00 10.95
C PHE A 102 0.24 -5.98 11.37
N ILE A 103 -0.81 -6.47 12.06
CA ILE A 103 -1.89 -5.60 12.54
C ILE A 103 -1.39 -4.64 13.61
N THR A 104 -0.50 -5.09 14.50
CA THR A 104 0.06 -4.27 15.57
C THR A 104 0.92 -3.15 15.01
N ILE A 105 1.76 -3.47 14.03
CA ILE A 105 2.61 -2.49 13.33
C ILE A 105 1.76 -1.41 12.67
N TYR A 106 0.76 -1.81 11.87
CA TYR A 106 -0.08 -0.84 11.18
C TYR A 106 -0.94 0.01 12.12
N LYS A 107 -1.42 -0.53 13.22
CA LYS A 107 -2.07 0.28 14.27
C LYS A 107 -1.10 1.31 14.86
N GLY A 108 0.16 0.93 15.07
CA GLY A 108 1.20 1.87 15.49
C GLY A 108 1.40 2.99 14.49
N ILE A 109 1.55 2.66 13.21
CA ILE A 109 1.71 3.62 12.11
C ILE A 109 0.49 4.58 12.05
N LEU A 110 -0.72 4.05 12.06
CA LEU A 110 -1.94 4.87 12.05
C LEU A 110 -2.04 5.82 13.24
N ASN A 111 -1.56 5.42 14.42
CA ASN A 111 -1.56 6.28 15.61
C ASN A 111 -0.59 7.47 15.49
N HIS A 112 0.45 7.35 14.69
CA HIS A 112 1.49 8.37 14.51
C HIS A 112 1.45 9.06 13.13
N THR A 113 0.51 8.67 12.25
CA THR A 113 0.39 9.29 10.93
C THR A 113 0.11 10.78 10.99
N LEU A 114 0.61 11.50 9.99
CA LEU A 114 0.37 12.93 9.79
C LEU A 114 -1.03 13.23 9.24
N PHE A 115 -1.73 12.21 8.77
CA PHE A 115 -3.02 12.35 8.12
C PHE A 115 -4.18 12.21 9.10
N ASP A 116 -5.21 13.02 8.91
CA ASP A 116 -6.46 12.96 9.65
C ASP A 116 -7.43 11.96 9.02
N VAL A 117 -7.35 11.81 7.69
CA VAL A 117 -8.14 10.89 6.90
C VAL A 117 -7.25 10.09 5.96
N LEU A 118 -7.39 8.77 6.00
CA LEU A 118 -6.81 7.86 5.01
C LEU A 118 -7.91 7.12 4.29
N TYR A 119 -7.81 6.99 2.96
CA TYR A 119 -8.72 6.15 2.20
C TYR A 119 -7.95 5.10 1.41
N ALA A 120 -8.58 3.97 1.16
CA ALA A 120 -8.00 2.88 0.40
C ALA A 120 -9.04 2.32 -0.58
N LEU A 121 -8.59 2.09 -1.81
CA LEU A 121 -9.37 1.43 -2.85
C LEU A 121 -9.05 -0.06 -2.87
N VAL A 122 -10.00 -0.90 -2.48
CA VAL A 122 -9.79 -2.34 -2.30
C VAL A 122 -10.64 -3.11 -3.30
N PRO A 123 -10.04 -3.96 -4.16
CA PRO A 123 -10.81 -4.80 -5.05
C PRO A 123 -11.80 -5.69 -4.27
N ALA A 124 -13.06 -5.73 -4.71
CA ALA A 124 -14.12 -6.43 -3.99
C ALA A 124 -13.87 -7.94 -3.79
N LYS A 125 -12.96 -8.53 -4.58
CA LYS A 125 -12.51 -9.92 -4.46
C LYS A 125 -11.44 -10.18 -3.39
N CYS A 126 -10.73 -9.14 -2.96
CA CYS A 126 -9.61 -9.27 -2.02
C CYS A 126 -10.10 -9.45 -0.58
N ARG A 127 -10.62 -10.64 -0.25
CA ARG A 127 -11.18 -10.94 1.07
C ARG A 127 -10.20 -10.73 2.21
N THR A 128 -8.92 -11.05 2.00
CA THR A 128 -7.85 -10.84 2.99
C THR A 128 -7.65 -9.37 3.29
N THR A 129 -7.51 -8.54 2.26
CA THR A 129 -7.36 -7.08 2.40
C THR A 129 -8.60 -6.46 3.04
N ILE A 130 -9.81 -6.90 2.65
CA ILE A 130 -11.07 -6.46 3.26
C ILE A 130 -11.11 -6.78 4.76
N ALA A 131 -10.70 -7.98 5.16
CA ALA A 131 -10.65 -8.38 6.56
C ALA A 131 -9.60 -7.57 7.34
N PHE A 132 -8.47 -7.28 6.70
CA PHE A 132 -7.39 -6.46 7.24
C PHE A 132 -7.86 -5.00 7.47
N MET A 133 -8.48 -4.36 6.49
CA MET A 133 -9.03 -3.01 6.62
C MET A 133 -10.00 -2.90 7.80
N LYS A 134 -10.89 -3.89 7.97
CA LYS A 134 -11.81 -3.95 9.12
C LYS A 134 -11.08 -4.04 10.46
N LYS A 135 -10.00 -4.83 10.56
CA LYS A 135 -9.19 -4.96 11.79
C LYS A 135 -8.45 -3.67 12.13
N LEU A 136 -8.11 -2.88 11.13
CA LEU A 136 -7.54 -1.53 11.29
C LEU A 136 -8.60 -0.44 11.52
N ARG A 137 -9.88 -0.79 11.63
CA ARG A 137 -11.02 0.11 11.84
C ARG A 137 -11.34 1.02 10.64
N PHE A 138 -10.89 0.67 9.44
CA PHE A 138 -11.39 1.31 8.25
C PHE A 138 -12.87 0.99 8.04
N LYS A 139 -13.66 1.99 7.74
CA LYS A 139 -15.10 1.86 7.45
C LYS A 139 -15.33 1.84 5.94
N LYS A 140 -16.11 0.89 5.45
CA LYS A 140 -16.54 0.91 4.05
C LYS A 140 -17.53 2.05 3.85
N THR A 141 -17.21 2.99 2.97
CA THR A 141 -18.01 4.19 2.69
C THR A 141 -18.66 4.18 1.31
N GLY A 142 -18.14 3.34 0.39
CA GLY A 142 -18.66 3.31 -0.96
C GLY A 142 -18.10 2.16 -1.80
N TYR A 143 -18.42 2.21 -3.10
CA TYR A 143 -17.82 1.35 -4.11
C TYR A 143 -17.81 2.04 -5.48
N ILE A 144 -16.89 1.61 -6.34
CA ILE A 144 -16.80 2.04 -7.73
C ILE A 144 -17.05 0.80 -8.60
N PRO A 145 -18.14 0.75 -9.38
CA PRO A 145 -18.47 -0.43 -10.15
C PRO A 145 -17.51 -0.59 -11.33
N LYS A 146 -17.11 -1.84 -11.62
CA LYS A 146 -16.33 -2.23 -12.80
C LYS A 146 -15.14 -1.30 -13.09
N SER A 147 -14.38 -0.94 -12.05
CA SER A 147 -13.32 0.06 -12.14
C SER A 147 -11.92 -0.54 -12.35
N ILE A 148 -11.74 -1.83 -12.04
CA ILE A 148 -10.43 -2.48 -12.17
C ILE A 148 -10.46 -3.57 -13.22
N PRO A 149 -9.61 -3.51 -14.27
CA PRO A 149 -9.40 -4.60 -15.17
C PRO A 149 -8.60 -5.72 -14.49
N TYR A 150 -8.96 -6.95 -14.78
CA TYR A 150 -8.26 -8.14 -14.35
C TYR A 150 -8.13 -9.12 -15.50
N VAL A 151 -6.93 -9.62 -15.74
CA VAL A 151 -6.68 -10.66 -16.73
C VAL A 151 -6.82 -12.02 -16.05
N THR A 152 -7.77 -12.82 -16.52
CA THR A 152 -7.98 -14.17 -16.01
C THR A 152 -6.88 -15.12 -16.54
N VAL A 153 -6.74 -16.29 -15.92
CA VAL A 153 -5.86 -17.38 -16.40
C VAL A 153 -6.16 -17.85 -17.83
N LYS A 154 -7.31 -17.46 -18.39
CA LYS A 154 -7.71 -17.70 -19.79
C LYS A 154 -7.43 -16.52 -20.70
N ASN A 155 -6.65 -15.53 -20.26
CA ASN A 155 -6.39 -14.27 -20.97
C ASN A 155 -7.66 -13.44 -21.30
N GLU A 156 -8.73 -13.62 -20.54
CA GLU A 156 -9.93 -12.78 -20.65
C GLU A 156 -9.82 -11.59 -19.71
N VAL A 157 -10.09 -10.39 -20.20
CA VAL A 157 -10.18 -9.20 -19.35
C VAL A 157 -11.56 -9.15 -18.68
N LYS A 158 -11.60 -9.15 -17.36
CA LYS A 158 -12.81 -8.94 -16.57
C LYS A 158 -12.67 -7.69 -15.72
N MET A 159 -13.78 -6.97 -15.55
CA MET A 159 -13.82 -5.78 -14.72
C MET A 159 -14.36 -6.13 -13.34
N PHE A 160 -13.71 -5.61 -12.30
CA PHE A 160 -14.16 -5.76 -10.91
C PHE A 160 -14.52 -4.43 -10.28
N ASP A 161 -15.38 -4.50 -9.27
CA ASP A 161 -15.70 -3.38 -8.42
C ASP A 161 -14.57 -3.13 -7.43
N GLN A 162 -14.35 -1.85 -7.12
CA GLN A 162 -13.52 -1.42 -5.98
C GLN A 162 -14.42 -1.00 -4.82
N LEU A 163 -13.99 -1.34 -3.62
CA LEU A 163 -14.60 -0.87 -2.38
C LEU A 163 -13.78 0.30 -1.86
N ILE A 164 -14.46 1.35 -1.42
CA ILE A 164 -13.84 2.51 -0.79
C ILE A 164 -13.88 2.30 0.72
N TYR A 165 -12.71 2.27 1.33
CA TYR A 165 -12.52 2.21 2.77
C TYR A 165 -11.92 3.52 3.26
N VAL A 166 -12.43 4.05 4.37
CA VAL A 166 -11.97 5.30 5.00
C VAL A 166 -11.64 5.04 6.46
N TRP A 167 -10.52 5.56 6.90
CA TRP A 167 -10.10 5.66 8.28
C TRP A 167 -9.97 7.13 8.68
N GLU A 168 -10.45 7.47 9.86
CA GLU A 168 -10.38 8.80 10.45
C GLU A 168 -9.66 8.73 11.79
N LYS A 169 -8.74 9.66 12.04
CA LYS A 169 -7.83 9.64 13.19
C LYS A 169 -8.54 9.65 14.56
N ASN A 170 -9.71 10.24 14.63
CA ASN A 170 -10.45 10.43 15.89
C ASN A 170 -11.88 9.85 15.85
N ALA A 171 -12.15 8.87 14.98
CA ALA A 171 -13.48 8.28 14.78
C ALA A 171 -13.72 6.98 15.58
#